data_bc881c35d6dc63cb44b0da0b1d2ce2d7
#
_entry.id   bc881c35d6dc63cb44b0da0b1d2ce2d7
#
_cell.length_a   1.000
_cell.length_b   1.000
_cell.length_c   1.000
_cell.angle_alpha   90.00
_cell.angle_beta   90.00
_cell.angle_gamma   90.00
#
_symmetry.space_group_name_H-M   'P 1'
#
loop_
_entity.id
_entity.type
_entity.pdbx_description
1 polymer ?
#
loop_
_entity_poly.entity_id
_entity_poly.type
_entity_poly.pdbx_seq_one_letter_code
_entity_poly.pdbx_strand_id
1 'polypeptide(L)' 'MCDQLAKYRYTWPGKDEMFICEDHVGKLKNVAAAMTLHLQVIPLSEVELLAEKLCDQK' A
#
# COMPACT_ATOMS: atom_id res chain seq x y z
N MET A 1 2.91 -14.64 -0.36
CA MET A 1 3.72 -13.43 -0.51
C MET A 1 3.50 -12.83 -1.88
N CYS A 2 3.35 -11.53 -1.98
CA CYS A 2 3.10 -10.86 -3.25
C CYS A 2 4.43 -10.56 -3.96
N ASP A 3 4.53 -10.95 -5.23
CA ASP A 3 5.74 -10.74 -6.03
C ASP A 3 5.68 -9.47 -6.89
N GLN A 4 4.55 -8.77 -6.86
CA GLN A 4 4.36 -7.61 -7.70
C GLN A 4 5.07 -6.38 -7.14
N LEU A 5 5.48 -5.49 -8.04
CA LEU A 5 6.06 -4.22 -7.64
C LEU A 5 5.00 -3.34 -6.98
N ALA A 6 5.38 -2.69 -5.88
CA ALA A 6 4.50 -1.75 -5.20
C ALA A 6 4.31 -0.50 -6.05
N LYS A 7 3.09 0.01 -6.07
CA LYS A 7 2.76 1.26 -6.76
C LYS A 7 2.25 2.33 -5.81
N TYR A 8 1.94 1.93 -4.57
CA TYR A 8 1.40 2.82 -3.55
C TYR A 8 2.09 2.54 -2.23
N ARG A 9 2.02 3.49 -1.34
CA ARG A 9 2.40 3.30 0.05
C ARG A 9 1.21 3.65 0.92
N TYR A 10 1.11 3.02 2.07
CA TYR A 10 -0.01 3.25 2.97
C TYR A 10 0.46 3.29 4.42
N THR A 11 -0.31 3.98 5.23
CA THR A 11 -0.02 4.15 6.65
C THR A 11 -1.29 3.97 7.47
N TRP A 12 -1.22 3.10 8.46
CA TRP A 12 -2.26 2.98 9.48
C TRP A 12 -1.88 3.88 10.64
N PRO A 13 -2.87 4.42 11.38
CA PRO A 13 -2.56 5.15 12.62
C PRO A 13 -1.76 4.27 13.58
N GLY A 14 -0.61 4.76 14.02
CA GLY A 14 0.25 4.03 14.95
C GLY A 14 1.10 2.92 14.33
N LYS A 15 1.11 2.81 13.01
CA LYS A 15 1.90 1.81 12.30
C LYS A 15 2.90 2.48 11.36
N ASP A 16 3.97 1.74 11.04
CA ASP A 16 4.95 2.22 10.08
C ASP A 16 4.38 2.19 8.66
N GLU A 17 4.97 3.00 7.80
CA GLU A 17 4.59 3.04 6.39
C GLU A 17 4.99 1.73 5.69
N MET A 18 4.10 1.24 4.84
CA MET A 18 4.32 0.02 4.08
C MET A 18 4.02 0.22 2.61
N PHE A 19 4.59 -0.62 1.77
CA PHE A 19 4.38 -0.58 0.32
C PHE A 19 3.35 -1.61 -0.09
N ILE A 20 2.57 -1.29 -1.14
CA ILE A 20 1.50 -2.18 -1.60
C ILE A 20 1.34 -2.05 -3.11
N CYS A 21 1.03 -3.15 -3.77
CA CYS A 21 0.76 -3.15 -5.20
C CYS A 21 -0.67 -2.71 -5.49
N GLU A 22 -0.93 -2.41 -6.77
CA GLU A 22 -2.24 -1.93 -7.20
C GLU A 22 -3.36 -2.90 -6.87
N ASP A 23 -3.14 -4.19 -7.05
CA ASP A 23 -4.17 -5.20 -6.77
C ASP A 23 -4.55 -5.24 -5.29
N HIS A 24 -3.56 -5.21 -4.43
CA HIS A 24 -3.81 -5.29 -2.99
C HIS A 24 -4.33 -3.99 -2.40
N VAL A 25 -3.98 -2.84 -3.00
CA VAL A 25 -4.46 -1.56 -2.47
C VAL A 25 -5.98 -1.44 -2.56
N GLY A 26 -6.58 -1.98 -3.62
CA GLY A 26 -8.04 -1.99 -3.74
C GLY A 26 -8.69 -2.78 -2.62
N LYS A 27 -8.16 -3.97 -2.34
CA LYS A 27 -8.66 -4.81 -1.27
C LYS A 27 -8.48 -4.15 0.09
N LEU A 28 -7.32 -3.52 0.30
CA LEU A 28 -7.02 -2.84 1.56
C LEU A 28 -7.97 -1.67 1.80
N LYS A 29 -8.27 -0.88 0.76
CA LYS A 29 -9.22 0.22 0.85
C LYS A 29 -10.61 -0.26 1.23
N ASN A 30 -11.04 -1.39 0.66
CA ASN A 30 -12.35 -1.97 0.98
C ASN A 30 -12.41 -2.41 2.44
N VAL A 31 -11.36 -3.05 2.94
CA VAL A 31 -11.29 -3.48 4.33
C VAL A 31 -11.30 -2.26 5.26
N ALA A 32 -10.52 -1.25 4.95
CA ALA A 32 -10.47 -0.03 5.76
C ALA A 32 -11.84 0.66 5.81
N ALA A 33 -12.53 0.73 4.68
CA ALA A 33 -13.86 1.33 4.62
C ALA A 33 -14.87 0.55 5.45
N ALA A 34 -14.81 -0.79 5.38
CA ALA A 34 -15.71 -1.65 6.15
C ALA A 34 -15.48 -1.51 7.66
N MET A 35 -14.24 -1.27 8.06
CA MET A 35 -13.87 -1.13 9.48
C MET A 35 -13.87 0.32 9.95
N THR A 36 -14.22 1.26 9.08
CA THR A 36 -14.21 2.71 9.34
C THR A 36 -12.86 3.22 9.86
N LEU A 37 -11.78 2.63 9.37
CA LEU A 37 -10.43 3.04 9.75
C LEU A 37 -9.90 4.11 8.81
N HIS A 38 -9.09 5.00 9.35
CA HIS A 38 -8.43 6.03 8.54
C HIS A 38 -7.15 5.48 7.95
N LEU A 39 -7.22 5.10 6.69
CA LEU A 39 -6.07 4.60 5.95
C LEU A 39 -5.59 5.67 4.98
N GLN A 40 -4.34 6.07 5.11
CA GLN A 40 -3.72 6.97 4.14
C GLN A 40 -3.02 6.15 3.08
N VAL A 41 -3.42 6.35 1.82
CA VAL A 41 -2.79 5.69 0.68
C VAL A 41 -2.25 6.78 -0.24
N ILE A 42 -0.97 6.72 -0.55
CA ILE A 42 -0.28 7.72 -1.36
C ILE A 42 0.38 7.01 -2.53
N PRO A 43 0.15 7.45 -3.78
CA PRO A 43 0.84 6.86 -4.92
C PRO A 43 2.34 7.15 -4.85
N LEU A 44 3.15 6.17 -5.26
CA LEU A 44 4.60 6.33 -5.26
C LEU A 44 5.01 7.34 -6.34
N SER A 45 6.05 8.12 -6.04
CA SER A 45 6.64 9.02 -7.02
C SER A 45 7.45 8.21 -8.05
N GLU A 46 7.85 8.86 -9.15
CA GLU A 46 8.67 8.21 -10.17
C GLU A 46 9.97 7.65 -9.58
N VAL A 47 10.59 8.40 -8.68
CA VAL A 47 11.82 7.98 -8.03
C VAL A 47 11.59 6.71 -7.22
N GLU A 48 10.49 6.66 -6.49
CA GLU A 48 10.14 5.48 -5.70
C GLU A 48 9.80 4.29 -6.58
N LEU A 49 9.11 4.51 -7.70
CA LEU A 49 8.80 3.45 -8.65
C LEU A 49 10.08 2.89 -9.28
N LEU A 50 11.05 3.75 -9.59
CA LEU A 50 12.34 3.33 -10.13
C LEU A 50 13.16 2.51 -9.13
N ALA A 51 12.91 2.69 -7.84
CA ALA A 51 13.55 1.92 -6.79
C ALA A 51 13.05 0.47 -6.74
N GLU A 52 12.01 0.13 -7.47
CA GLU A 52 11.46 -1.23 -7.60
C GLU A 52 11.13 -1.86 -6.26
N LYS A 53 10.40 -1.13 -5.41
CA LYS A 53 9.97 -1.67 -4.12
C LYS A 53 8.90 -2.74 -4.33
N LEU A 54 9.03 -3.84 -3.61
CA LEU A 54 8.05 -4.92 -3.69
C LEU A 54 6.89 -4.69 -2.73
N CYS A 55 5.75 -5.29 -3.07
CA CYS A 55 4.57 -5.27 -2.23
C CYS A 55 4.84 -6.01 -0.91
N ASP A 56 4.50 -5.37 0.21
CA ASP A 56 4.73 -5.96 1.54
C ASP A 56 3.57 -6.86 2.00
N GLN A 57 2.56 -7.05 1.18
CA GLN A 57 1.43 -7.90 1.54
C GLN A 57 1.82 -9.38 1.43
N LYS A 58 1.39 -10.14 2.40
CA LYS A 58 1.64 -11.57 2.45
C LYS A 58 0.40 -12.37 2.12
#